data_0e14bdb3bb32472f0599369d639b005c
#
_entry.id   0e14bdb3bb32472f0599369d639b005c
#
_cell.length_a   1.000
_cell.length_b   1.000
_cell.length_c   1.000
_cell.angle_alpha   90.00
_cell.angle_beta   90.00
_cell.angle_gamma   90.00
#
_symmetry.space_group_name_H-M   'P 1'
#
loop_
_entity.id
_entity.type
_entity.pdbx_description
1 polymer ?
#
loop_
_entity_poly.entity_id
_entity_poly.type
_entity_poly.pdbx_seq_one_letter_code
_entity_poly.pdbx_strand_id
1 'polypeptide(L)'
;PRNLQWSGLWFLVIQQVVVTPILCVAMWKVPLAGTRSGGGARAQWRYFGLVGAVSTVAIFVLGFFTDVERISFHWPLPGYLALLVAVPVVLNGWPRWLRRTGWWLAGVGLTLAFGYYLMASTPALREQLAGDKYYPRNFAGWQPLAAAVRDELQQMPEGTQVLAGNFKVGAELGFQLRDPRITVLPHPLNDKHGRTAQLAEWGLLHDGERRGPLLLVLSPSDQRYRELLERYHQVCEQVGPLPPPRVVSQDHG
;
A
#
# COMPACT_ATOMS: atom_id res chain seq x y z
N PRO A 1 -10.71 0.09 27.41
CA PRO A 1 -9.55 -0.80 27.47
C PRO A 1 -9.43 -1.51 26.15
N ARG A 2 -8.36 -1.20 25.40
CA ARG A 2 -8.08 -1.90 24.14
C ARG A 2 -7.60 -3.29 24.50
N ASN A 3 -8.42 -4.29 24.25
CA ASN A 3 -8.07 -5.68 24.49
C ASN A 3 -6.93 -6.10 23.58
N LEU A 4 -6.02 -6.92 24.11
CA LEU A 4 -4.94 -7.53 23.37
C LEU A 4 -5.52 -8.33 22.18
N GLN A 5 -5.10 -8.04 20.96
CA GLN A 5 -5.66 -8.70 19.79
C GLN A 5 -4.76 -9.88 19.39
N TRP A 6 -5.36 -11.09 19.29
CA TRP A 6 -4.69 -12.29 18.77
C TRP A 6 -4.19 -12.15 17.34
N SER A 7 -4.72 -11.18 16.61
CA SER A 7 -4.27 -10.80 15.28
C SER A 7 -2.79 -10.35 15.24
N GLY A 8 -2.24 -9.84 16.34
CA GLY A 8 -0.81 -9.53 16.47
C GLY A 8 0.08 -10.76 16.34
N LEU A 9 -0.36 -11.93 16.84
CA LEU A 9 0.34 -13.20 16.64
C LEU A 9 0.39 -13.59 15.15
N TRP A 10 -0.74 -13.41 14.45
CA TRP A 10 -0.80 -13.71 13.01
C TRP A 10 0.13 -12.81 12.21
N PHE A 11 0.23 -11.53 12.59
CA PHE A 11 1.18 -10.60 12.01
C PHE A 11 2.63 -11.09 12.19
N LEU A 12 3.02 -11.55 13.39
CA LEU A 12 4.34 -12.11 13.63
C LEU A 12 4.62 -13.36 12.78
N VAL A 13 3.65 -14.27 12.65
CA VAL A 13 3.78 -15.48 11.83
C VAL A 13 4.00 -15.10 10.35
N ILE A 14 3.22 -14.17 9.83
CA ILE A 14 3.39 -13.68 8.44
C ILE A 14 4.79 -13.10 8.24
N GLN A 15 5.33 -12.35 9.20
CA GLN A 15 6.68 -11.81 9.11
C GLN A 15 7.75 -12.91 8.98
N GLN A 16 7.57 -14.06 9.67
CA GLN A 16 8.49 -15.20 9.53
C GLN A 16 8.46 -15.80 8.11
N VAL A 17 7.28 -15.83 7.49
CA VAL A 17 7.13 -16.32 6.11
C VAL A 17 7.75 -15.35 5.11
N VAL A 18 7.47 -14.05 5.25
CA VAL A 18 7.96 -13.00 4.33
C VAL A 18 9.47 -12.85 4.37
N VAL A 19 10.05 -12.85 5.57
CA VAL A 19 11.50 -12.63 5.77
C VAL A 19 12.28 -13.94 5.69
N THR A 20 11.64 -15.07 5.78
CA THR A 20 12.15 -16.42 6.03
C THR A 20 12.66 -16.62 7.46
N PRO A 21 12.43 -17.79 8.08
CA PRO A 21 12.85 -18.03 9.48
C PRO A 21 14.36 -17.90 9.69
N ILE A 22 15.17 -18.34 8.72
CA ILE A 22 16.64 -18.29 8.78
C ILE A 22 17.13 -16.85 8.84
N LEU A 23 16.65 -15.99 7.95
CA LEU A 23 17.02 -14.57 7.92
C LEU A 23 16.48 -13.84 9.14
N CYS A 24 15.27 -14.16 9.59
CA CYS A 24 14.68 -13.58 10.77
C CYS A 24 15.53 -13.86 12.02
N VAL A 25 15.95 -15.11 12.24
CA VAL A 25 16.87 -15.47 13.33
C VAL A 25 18.22 -14.78 13.18
N ALA A 26 18.75 -14.68 11.96
CA ALA A 26 20.01 -13.97 11.71
C ALA A 26 19.90 -12.48 12.06
N MET A 27 18.81 -11.82 11.67
CA MET A 27 18.56 -10.41 12.00
C MET A 27 18.48 -10.18 13.51
N TRP A 28 17.76 -11.02 14.24
CA TRP A 28 17.66 -10.90 15.70
C TRP A 28 18.96 -11.18 16.45
N LYS A 29 19.92 -11.86 15.82
CA LYS A 29 21.28 -12.01 16.38
C LYS A 29 22.14 -10.74 16.24
N VAL A 30 21.81 -9.82 15.35
CA VAL A 30 22.57 -8.57 15.16
C VAL A 30 22.64 -7.72 16.45
N PRO A 31 21.52 -7.38 17.12
CA PRO A 31 21.56 -6.65 18.39
C PRO A 31 22.39 -7.39 19.47
N LEU A 32 22.25 -8.72 19.54
CA LEU A 32 22.98 -9.55 20.51
C LEU A 32 24.50 -9.59 20.21
N ALA A 33 24.89 -9.58 18.96
CA ALA A 33 26.30 -9.51 18.57
C ALA A 33 26.94 -8.19 18.99
N GLY A 34 26.20 -7.08 18.92
CA GLY A 34 26.67 -5.77 19.36
C GLY A 34 27.03 -5.69 20.86
N THR A 35 26.44 -6.56 21.70
CA THR A 35 26.77 -6.63 23.13
C THR A 35 28.06 -7.43 23.39
N ARG A 36 28.43 -8.33 22.47
CA ARG A 36 29.54 -9.26 22.61
C ARG A 36 30.81 -8.84 21.87
N SER A 37 30.69 -7.93 20.91
CA SER A 37 31.83 -7.48 20.09
C SER A 37 32.71 -6.50 20.86
N GLY A 38 34.06 -6.62 20.65
CA GLY A 38 35.04 -5.66 21.16
C GLY A 38 35.55 -4.72 20.07
N GLY A 39 36.19 -3.61 20.45
CA GLY A 39 36.83 -2.67 19.53
C GLY A 39 35.90 -1.79 18.70
N GLY A 40 36.40 -1.19 17.61
CA GLY A 40 35.70 -0.21 16.77
C GLY A 40 34.45 -0.74 16.06
N ALA A 41 34.40 -2.03 15.73
CA ALA A 41 33.23 -2.67 15.15
C ALA A 41 32.00 -2.68 16.09
N ARG A 42 32.22 -2.57 17.41
CA ARG A 42 31.15 -2.58 18.42
C ARG A 42 30.15 -1.44 18.24
N ALA A 43 30.61 -0.26 17.87
CA ALA A 43 29.74 0.90 17.68
C ALA A 43 28.81 0.68 16.49
N GLN A 44 29.29 0.14 15.37
CA GLN A 44 28.50 -0.14 14.18
C GLN A 44 27.44 -1.22 14.45
N TRP A 45 27.80 -2.32 15.12
CA TRP A 45 26.88 -3.37 15.52
C TRP A 45 25.77 -2.86 16.45
N ARG A 46 26.15 -2.03 17.42
CA ARG A 46 25.17 -1.41 18.33
C ARG A 46 24.23 -0.47 17.58
N TYR A 47 24.75 0.33 16.66
CA TYR A 47 23.95 1.26 15.87
C TYR A 47 22.91 0.51 15.03
N PHE A 48 23.33 -0.38 14.15
CA PHE A 48 22.41 -1.13 13.30
C PHE A 48 21.49 -2.04 14.11
N GLY A 49 22.01 -2.69 15.14
CA GLY A 49 21.22 -3.54 16.02
C GLY A 49 20.16 -2.77 16.78
N LEU A 50 20.51 -1.59 17.32
CA LEU A 50 19.56 -0.76 18.10
C LEU A 50 18.49 -0.16 17.19
N VAL A 51 18.88 0.48 16.08
CA VAL A 51 17.94 1.08 15.12
C VAL A 51 16.98 0.01 14.59
N GLY A 52 17.52 -1.13 14.17
CA GLY A 52 16.70 -2.21 13.65
C GLY A 52 15.79 -2.85 14.70
N ALA A 53 16.33 -3.14 15.90
CA ALA A 53 15.55 -3.76 16.97
C ALA A 53 14.44 -2.83 17.48
N VAL A 54 14.75 -1.57 17.77
CA VAL A 54 13.76 -0.60 18.29
C VAL A 54 12.64 -0.40 17.29
N SER A 55 12.98 -0.15 16.01
CA SER A 55 11.98 0.03 14.95
C SER A 55 11.09 -1.21 14.78
N THR A 56 11.69 -2.41 14.75
CA THR A 56 10.94 -3.66 14.54
C THR A 56 10.08 -4.01 15.73
N VAL A 57 10.64 -3.91 16.96
CA VAL A 57 9.90 -4.21 18.19
C VAL A 57 8.74 -3.24 18.40
N ALA A 58 8.95 -1.94 18.13
CA ALA A 58 7.89 -0.95 18.24
C ALA A 58 6.69 -1.30 17.35
N ILE A 59 6.94 -1.68 16.09
CA ILE A 59 5.88 -2.09 15.16
C ILE A 59 5.23 -3.42 15.60
N PHE A 60 5.99 -4.38 16.10
CA PHE A 60 5.45 -5.63 16.59
C PHE A 60 4.56 -5.43 17.82
N VAL A 61 4.99 -4.60 18.76
CA VAL A 61 4.18 -4.24 19.92
C VAL A 61 2.91 -3.53 19.49
N LEU A 62 3.01 -2.57 18.57
CA LEU A 62 1.86 -1.87 18.01
C LEU A 62 0.85 -2.85 17.37
N GLY A 63 1.33 -3.95 16.76
CA GLY A 63 0.50 -5.01 16.18
C GLY A 63 -0.48 -5.67 17.15
N PHE A 64 -0.19 -5.67 18.45
CA PHE A 64 -1.09 -6.22 19.46
C PHE A 64 -2.15 -5.22 19.95
N PHE A 65 -2.02 -3.94 19.65
CA PHE A 65 -2.90 -2.88 20.13
C PHE A 65 -3.70 -2.17 19.04
N THR A 66 -3.42 -2.49 17.77
CA THR A 66 -4.10 -1.91 16.61
C THR A 66 -4.76 -2.97 15.78
N ASP A 67 -5.83 -2.60 15.05
CA ASP A 67 -6.47 -3.47 14.07
C ASP A 67 -5.47 -3.89 13.00
N VAL A 68 -5.43 -5.20 12.68
CA VAL A 68 -4.55 -5.76 11.63
C VAL A 68 -4.83 -5.14 10.27
N GLU A 69 -6.04 -4.67 10.03
CA GLU A 69 -6.39 -3.92 8.82
C GLU A 69 -5.64 -2.58 8.69
N ARG A 70 -5.10 -2.06 9.80
CA ARG A 70 -4.36 -0.79 9.83
C ARG A 70 -2.84 -0.97 9.79
N ILE A 71 -2.33 -2.16 10.14
CA ILE A 71 -0.90 -2.44 10.12
C ILE A 71 -0.54 -3.20 8.86
N SER A 72 0.22 -2.55 8.02
CA SER A 72 0.72 -3.20 6.81
C SER A 72 1.97 -4.04 7.11
N PHE A 73 2.06 -5.22 6.51
CA PHE A 73 3.17 -6.15 6.71
C PHE A 73 4.54 -5.60 6.32
N HIS A 74 4.60 -4.50 5.58
CA HIS A 74 5.85 -3.83 5.19
C HIS A 74 6.33 -2.76 6.20
N TRP A 75 5.57 -2.45 7.25
CA TRP A 75 5.96 -1.43 8.23
C TRP A 75 7.27 -1.75 8.97
N PRO A 76 7.61 -3.02 9.30
CA PRO A 76 8.90 -3.35 9.87
C PRO A 76 10.09 -3.19 8.93
N LEU A 77 9.86 -2.95 7.63
CA LEU A 77 10.91 -2.90 6.60
C LEU A 77 12.08 -1.96 6.94
N PRO A 78 11.89 -0.74 7.46
CA PRO A 78 13.02 0.12 7.84
C PRO A 78 13.93 -0.53 8.89
N GLY A 79 13.34 -1.21 9.88
CA GLY A 79 14.09 -1.98 10.87
C GLY A 79 14.82 -3.17 10.28
N TYR A 80 14.17 -3.90 9.39
CA TYR A 80 14.79 -5.03 8.66
C TYR A 80 15.95 -4.58 7.79
N LEU A 81 15.84 -3.47 7.07
CA LEU A 81 16.93 -2.93 6.26
C LEU A 81 18.15 -2.62 7.10
N ALA A 82 17.97 -2.02 8.29
CA ALA A 82 19.08 -1.77 9.21
C ALA A 82 19.74 -3.06 9.70
N LEU A 83 18.96 -4.09 10.05
CA LEU A 83 19.47 -5.38 10.51
C LEU A 83 20.15 -6.17 9.38
N LEU A 84 19.61 -6.11 8.16
CA LEU A 84 20.12 -6.85 7.00
C LEU A 84 21.55 -6.46 6.62
N VAL A 85 21.98 -5.23 6.88
CA VAL A 85 23.36 -4.78 6.64
C VAL A 85 24.38 -5.70 7.33
N ALA A 86 24.08 -6.20 8.52
CA ALA A 86 24.97 -7.03 9.32
C ALA A 86 24.70 -8.53 9.21
N VAL A 87 23.60 -8.95 8.61
CA VAL A 87 23.22 -10.37 8.44
C VAL A 87 24.31 -11.21 7.76
N PRO A 88 25.01 -10.77 6.69
CA PRO A 88 26.07 -11.55 6.07
C PRO A 88 27.18 -11.96 7.05
N VAL A 89 27.52 -11.06 7.97
CA VAL A 89 28.56 -11.33 8.99
C VAL A 89 28.07 -12.36 10.00
N VAL A 90 26.80 -12.27 10.43
CA VAL A 90 26.17 -13.27 11.31
C VAL A 90 26.16 -14.64 10.64
N LEU A 91 25.72 -14.70 9.37
CA LEU A 91 25.65 -15.95 8.60
C LEU A 91 27.02 -16.59 8.38
N ASN A 92 28.10 -15.82 8.28
CA ASN A 92 29.44 -16.35 8.15
C ASN A 92 29.89 -17.18 9.37
N GLY A 93 29.37 -16.89 10.56
CA GLY A 93 29.60 -17.69 11.77
C GLY A 93 28.73 -18.94 11.87
N TRP A 94 27.83 -19.20 10.93
CA TRP A 94 26.91 -20.32 10.98
C TRP A 94 27.41 -21.55 10.21
N PRO A 95 26.88 -22.75 10.51
CA PRO A 95 27.18 -23.96 9.74
C PRO A 95 26.92 -23.74 8.24
N ARG A 96 27.75 -24.31 7.40
CA ARG A 96 27.72 -24.12 5.94
C ARG A 96 26.35 -24.39 5.32
N TRP A 97 25.63 -25.38 5.82
CA TRP A 97 24.32 -25.73 5.29
C TRP A 97 23.27 -24.64 5.58
N LEU A 98 23.21 -24.11 6.82
CA LEU A 98 22.29 -23.01 7.17
C LEU A 98 22.59 -21.73 6.37
N ARG A 99 23.87 -21.40 6.21
CA ARG A 99 24.30 -20.26 5.42
C ARG A 99 23.89 -20.41 3.96
N ARG A 100 24.12 -21.59 3.35
CA ARG A 100 23.72 -21.87 1.97
C ARG A 100 22.20 -21.81 1.79
N THR A 101 21.46 -22.43 2.70
CA THR A 101 19.99 -22.38 2.68
C THR A 101 19.47 -20.95 2.80
N GLY A 102 20.04 -20.13 3.68
CA GLY A 102 19.67 -18.73 3.83
C GLY A 102 19.86 -17.92 2.53
N TRP A 103 21.01 -18.07 1.88
CA TRP A 103 21.27 -17.41 0.60
C TRP A 103 20.39 -17.94 -0.54
N TRP A 104 20.14 -19.25 -0.56
CA TRP A 104 19.26 -19.85 -1.56
C TRP A 104 17.82 -19.34 -1.42
N LEU A 105 17.29 -19.29 -0.20
CA LEU A 105 15.96 -18.74 0.07
C LEU A 105 15.87 -17.25 -0.28
N ALA A 106 16.91 -16.47 0.02
CA ALA A 106 16.96 -15.07 -0.38
C ALA A 106 16.94 -14.91 -1.91
N GLY A 107 17.70 -15.75 -2.63
CA GLY A 107 17.70 -15.78 -4.10
C GLY A 107 16.34 -16.13 -4.68
N VAL A 108 15.68 -17.16 -4.14
CA VAL A 108 14.31 -17.55 -4.55
C VAL A 108 13.32 -16.41 -4.30
N GLY A 109 13.34 -15.82 -3.11
CA GLY A 109 12.46 -14.69 -2.77
C GLY A 109 12.65 -13.50 -3.71
N LEU A 110 13.90 -13.15 -4.03
CA LEU A 110 14.22 -12.08 -4.97
C LEU A 110 13.72 -12.41 -6.39
N THR A 111 13.91 -13.64 -6.84
CA THR A 111 13.44 -14.09 -8.16
C THR A 111 11.90 -14.03 -8.26
N LEU A 112 11.21 -14.48 -7.22
CA LEU A 112 9.74 -14.41 -7.16
C LEU A 112 9.24 -12.96 -7.14
N ALA A 113 9.89 -12.08 -6.35
CA ALA A 113 9.56 -10.66 -6.33
C ALA A 113 9.79 -10.01 -7.70
N PHE A 114 10.93 -10.27 -8.32
CA PHE A 114 11.23 -9.77 -9.66
C PHE A 114 10.24 -10.29 -10.71
N GLY A 115 9.90 -11.59 -10.67
CA GLY A 115 8.89 -12.19 -11.53
C GLY A 115 7.50 -11.54 -11.36
N TYR A 116 7.10 -11.28 -10.11
CA TYR A 116 5.86 -10.56 -9.84
C TYR A 116 5.87 -9.13 -10.41
N TYR A 117 6.95 -8.37 -10.18
CA TYR A 117 7.05 -7.02 -10.74
C TYR A 117 7.09 -7.01 -12.27
N LEU A 118 7.76 -7.96 -12.88
CA LEU A 118 7.78 -8.12 -14.34
C LEU A 118 6.35 -8.40 -14.87
N MET A 119 5.63 -9.31 -14.23
CA MET A 119 4.23 -9.60 -14.56
C MET A 119 3.36 -8.35 -14.40
N ALA A 120 3.45 -7.67 -13.25
CA ALA A 120 2.61 -6.51 -12.95
C ALA A 120 2.89 -5.29 -13.86
N SER A 121 4.14 -5.13 -14.31
CA SER A 121 4.55 -4.01 -15.17
C SER A 121 4.30 -4.23 -16.66
N THR A 122 4.16 -5.49 -17.10
CA THR A 122 3.97 -5.82 -18.52
C THR A 122 2.49 -6.09 -18.82
N PRO A 123 1.77 -5.24 -19.59
CA PRO A 123 0.34 -5.41 -19.83
C PRO A 123 -0.05 -6.81 -20.29
N ALA A 124 0.60 -7.33 -21.33
CA ALA A 124 0.28 -8.66 -21.88
C ALA A 124 0.47 -9.80 -20.86
N LEU A 125 1.51 -9.76 -20.02
CA LEU A 125 1.72 -10.75 -18.96
C LEU A 125 0.68 -10.60 -17.85
N ARG A 126 0.33 -9.38 -17.52
CA ARG A 126 -0.68 -9.06 -16.52
C ARG A 126 -2.05 -9.60 -16.90
N GLU A 127 -2.48 -9.39 -18.15
CA GLU A 127 -3.74 -9.91 -18.66
C GLU A 127 -3.80 -11.44 -18.68
N GLN A 128 -2.69 -12.09 -19.02
CA GLN A 128 -2.65 -13.55 -19.12
C GLN A 128 -2.50 -14.27 -17.77
N LEU A 129 -1.74 -13.68 -16.84
CA LEU A 129 -1.30 -14.37 -15.63
C LEU A 129 -1.98 -13.87 -14.37
N ALA A 130 -2.42 -12.61 -14.33
CA ALA A 130 -3.11 -12.06 -13.19
C ALA A 130 -4.61 -12.31 -13.33
N GLY A 131 -5.12 -13.41 -12.78
CA GLY A 131 -6.56 -13.54 -12.55
C GLY A 131 -7.06 -12.43 -11.60
N ASP A 132 -8.38 -12.23 -11.52
CA ASP A 132 -9.03 -11.16 -10.75
C ASP A 132 -8.49 -10.95 -9.34
N LYS A 133 -8.12 -12.02 -8.67
CA LYS A 133 -7.61 -12.00 -7.29
C LYS A 133 -6.22 -11.38 -7.17
N TYR A 134 -5.36 -11.56 -8.17
CA TYR A 134 -3.95 -11.15 -8.13
C TYR A 134 -3.64 -9.95 -9.01
N TYR A 135 -4.65 -9.42 -9.67
CA TYR A 135 -4.49 -8.23 -10.51
C TYR A 135 -4.03 -7.03 -9.66
N PRO A 136 -2.96 -6.34 -10.04
CA PRO A 136 -2.39 -5.25 -9.25
C PRO A 136 -3.18 -3.95 -9.38
N ARG A 137 -4.45 -3.93 -8.98
CA ARG A 137 -5.41 -2.81 -9.10
C ARG A 137 -4.92 -1.48 -8.52
N ASN A 138 -3.93 -1.52 -7.64
CA ASN A 138 -3.34 -0.30 -7.09
C ASN A 138 -2.36 0.38 -8.06
N PHE A 139 -1.84 -0.35 -9.04
CA PHE A 139 -0.78 0.13 -9.93
C PHE A 139 -1.17 0.11 -11.41
N ALA A 140 -2.26 -0.53 -11.74
CA ALA A 140 -2.68 -0.75 -13.13
C ALA A 140 -4.09 -0.21 -13.40
N GLY A 141 -4.38 0.09 -14.68
CA GLY A 141 -5.70 0.56 -15.12
C GLY A 141 -5.92 2.07 -15.04
N TRP A 142 -5.01 2.83 -14.44
CA TRP A 142 -5.18 4.27 -14.26
C TRP A 142 -5.02 5.08 -15.54
N GLN A 143 -4.16 4.64 -16.46
CA GLN A 143 -3.98 5.31 -17.75
C GLN A 143 -5.23 5.24 -18.65
N PRO A 144 -5.86 4.06 -18.86
CA PRO A 144 -7.14 3.96 -19.57
C PRO A 144 -8.24 4.80 -18.94
N LEU A 145 -8.36 4.78 -17.60
CA LEU A 145 -9.32 5.62 -16.88
C LEU A 145 -9.07 7.12 -17.14
N ALA A 146 -7.83 7.58 -17.02
CA ALA A 146 -7.48 8.96 -17.26
C ALA A 146 -7.68 9.37 -18.74
N ALA A 147 -7.46 8.46 -19.69
CA ALA A 147 -7.78 8.71 -21.09
C ALA A 147 -9.28 8.91 -21.29
N ALA A 148 -10.11 8.02 -20.75
CA ALA A 148 -11.57 8.13 -20.81
C ALA A 148 -12.07 9.43 -20.13
N VAL A 149 -11.51 9.81 -18.98
CA VAL A 149 -11.85 11.08 -18.33
C VAL A 149 -11.48 12.28 -19.21
N ARG A 150 -10.35 12.22 -19.88
CA ARG A 150 -9.90 13.28 -20.80
C ARG A 150 -10.84 13.44 -21.99
N ASP A 151 -11.26 12.30 -22.55
CA ASP A 151 -12.20 12.27 -23.69
C ASP A 151 -13.58 12.82 -23.30
N GLU A 152 -14.07 12.48 -22.10
CA GLU A 152 -15.33 13.05 -21.59
C GLU A 152 -15.22 14.55 -21.36
N LEU A 153 -14.13 15.03 -20.76
CA LEU A 153 -13.92 16.46 -20.52
C LEU A 153 -13.92 17.28 -21.82
N GLN A 154 -13.45 16.71 -22.94
CA GLN A 154 -13.48 17.38 -24.24
C GLN A 154 -14.92 17.57 -24.78
N GLN A 155 -15.86 16.75 -24.33
CA GLN A 155 -17.27 16.79 -24.73
C GLN A 155 -18.14 17.60 -23.78
N MET A 156 -17.59 17.97 -22.61
CA MET A 156 -18.27 18.73 -21.57
C MET A 156 -17.99 20.23 -21.69
N PRO A 157 -18.83 21.08 -21.06
CA PRO A 157 -18.60 22.52 -21.06
C PRO A 157 -17.21 22.89 -20.51
N GLU A 158 -16.65 23.96 -21.04
CA GLU A 158 -15.38 24.50 -20.54
C GLU A 158 -15.50 24.85 -19.04
N GLY A 159 -14.47 24.54 -18.27
CA GLY A 159 -14.48 24.71 -16.82
C GLY A 159 -15.11 23.55 -16.03
N THR A 160 -15.46 22.43 -16.66
CA THR A 160 -15.92 21.23 -15.97
C THR A 160 -14.86 20.75 -14.97
N GLN A 161 -15.28 20.58 -13.72
CA GLN A 161 -14.41 20.10 -12.64
C GLN A 161 -14.51 18.57 -12.52
N VAL A 162 -13.38 17.92 -12.24
CA VAL A 162 -13.33 16.49 -11.95
C VAL A 162 -13.53 16.27 -10.45
N LEU A 163 -14.51 15.44 -10.10
CA LEU A 163 -14.82 15.05 -8.73
C LEU A 163 -14.58 13.54 -8.58
N ALA A 164 -13.65 13.16 -7.73
CA ALA A 164 -13.30 11.76 -7.47
C ALA A 164 -14.11 11.20 -6.29
N GLY A 165 -14.53 9.94 -6.38
CA GLY A 165 -15.32 9.28 -5.34
C GLY A 165 -14.56 9.00 -4.05
N ASN A 166 -13.23 8.89 -4.09
CA ASN A 166 -12.36 8.69 -2.93
C ASN A 166 -10.94 9.21 -3.20
N PHE A 167 -10.11 9.28 -2.15
CA PHE A 167 -8.75 9.83 -2.22
C PHE A 167 -7.85 9.14 -3.24
N LYS A 168 -8.01 7.83 -3.44
CA LYS A 168 -7.16 7.04 -4.33
C LYS A 168 -7.43 7.40 -5.80
N VAL A 169 -8.71 7.46 -6.17
CA VAL A 169 -9.12 7.92 -7.51
C VAL A 169 -8.67 9.35 -7.76
N GLY A 170 -8.85 10.24 -6.77
CA GLY A 170 -8.41 11.64 -6.87
C GLY A 170 -6.91 11.80 -7.07
N ALA A 171 -6.12 11.06 -6.28
CA ALA A 171 -4.66 11.11 -6.37
C ALA A 171 -4.15 10.58 -7.72
N GLU A 172 -4.67 9.45 -8.18
CA GLU A 172 -4.26 8.84 -9.45
C GLU A 172 -4.67 9.68 -10.66
N LEU A 173 -5.90 10.21 -10.67
CA LEU A 173 -6.32 11.12 -11.72
C LEU A 173 -5.53 12.43 -11.70
N GLY A 174 -5.25 12.99 -10.52
CA GLY A 174 -4.42 14.19 -10.38
C GLY A 174 -3.03 14.00 -10.97
N PHE A 175 -2.43 12.84 -10.73
CA PHE A 175 -1.14 12.48 -11.30
C PHE A 175 -1.21 12.27 -12.83
N GLN A 176 -2.17 11.49 -13.32
CA GLN A 176 -2.29 11.13 -14.74
C GLN A 176 -2.72 12.33 -15.61
N LEU A 177 -3.60 13.18 -15.10
CA LEU A 177 -4.09 14.37 -15.79
C LEU A 177 -3.19 15.60 -15.59
N ARG A 178 -2.24 15.52 -14.64
CA ARG A 178 -1.41 16.63 -14.18
C ARG A 178 -2.25 17.81 -13.68
N ASP A 179 -3.38 17.53 -13.05
CA ASP A 179 -4.25 18.53 -12.45
C ASP A 179 -4.32 18.33 -10.91
N PRO A 180 -3.68 19.23 -10.13
CA PRO A 180 -3.69 19.14 -8.68
C PRO A 180 -5.00 19.58 -8.03
N ARG A 181 -5.99 20.03 -8.82
CA ARG A 181 -7.27 20.58 -8.32
C ARG A 181 -8.41 19.58 -8.30
N ILE A 182 -8.15 18.30 -8.55
CA ILE A 182 -9.18 17.27 -8.51
C ILE A 182 -9.68 17.13 -7.08
N THR A 183 -10.95 17.46 -6.88
CA THR A 183 -11.61 17.35 -5.59
C THR A 183 -12.10 15.93 -5.33
N VAL A 184 -12.25 15.60 -4.06
CA VAL A 184 -12.57 14.24 -3.59
C VAL A 184 -13.81 14.30 -2.70
N LEU A 185 -14.77 13.42 -2.94
CA LEU A 185 -15.95 13.28 -2.08
C LEU A 185 -15.57 12.79 -0.68
N PRO A 186 -16.30 13.19 0.37
CA PRO A 186 -16.25 12.51 1.66
C PRO A 186 -16.50 11.01 1.46
N HIS A 187 -15.62 10.14 2.00
CA HIS A 187 -15.70 8.70 1.80
C HIS A 187 -15.08 7.95 2.99
N PRO A 188 -15.69 6.84 3.48
CA PRO A 188 -15.14 6.05 4.59
C PRO A 188 -13.68 5.59 4.37
N LEU A 189 -13.29 5.33 3.12
CA LEU A 189 -11.92 4.99 2.78
C LEU A 189 -10.93 6.11 3.10
N ASN A 190 -11.34 7.37 2.95
CA ASN A 190 -10.50 8.54 3.31
C ASN A 190 -10.26 8.56 4.82
N ASP A 191 -11.31 8.27 5.62
CA ASP A 191 -11.22 8.25 7.09
C ASP A 191 -10.33 7.10 7.57
N LYS A 192 -10.53 5.90 7.01
CA LYS A 192 -9.74 4.71 7.33
C LYS A 192 -8.23 4.95 7.21
N HIS A 193 -7.82 5.71 6.22
CA HIS A 193 -6.41 6.01 5.95
C HIS A 193 -5.95 7.38 6.47
N GLY A 194 -6.79 8.09 7.24
CA GLY A 194 -6.48 9.42 7.78
C GLY A 194 -6.31 10.50 6.71
N ARG A 195 -6.87 10.29 5.51
CA ARG A 195 -6.73 11.22 4.39
C ARG A 195 -7.72 12.37 4.41
N THR A 196 -8.84 12.23 5.12
CA THR A 196 -9.87 13.28 5.21
C THR A 196 -9.28 14.60 5.72
N ALA A 197 -8.51 14.58 6.80
CA ALA A 197 -7.88 15.79 7.34
C ALA A 197 -6.89 16.41 6.34
N GLN A 198 -6.09 15.58 5.66
CA GLN A 198 -5.13 16.04 4.66
C GLN A 198 -5.82 16.67 3.44
N LEU A 199 -6.89 16.04 2.95
CA LEU A 199 -7.68 16.57 1.82
C LEU A 199 -8.34 17.91 2.18
N ALA A 200 -8.85 18.04 3.41
CA ALA A 200 -9.44 19.30 3.89
C ALA A 200 -8.38 20.41 3.98
N GLU A 201 -7.21 20.11 4.53
CA GLU A 201 -6.09 21.06 4.64
C GLU A 201 -5.59 21.53 3.25
N TRP A 202 -5.60 20.65 2.26
CA TRP A 202 -5.22 20.99 0.89
C TRP A 202 -6.35 21.63 0.06
N GLY A 203 -7.55 21.77 0.62
CA GLY A 203 -8.71 22.30 -0.11
C GLY A 203 -9.21 21.35 -1.21
N LEU A 204 -8.92 20.06 -1.10
CA LEU A 204 -9.31 19.03 -2.07
C LEU A 204 -10.51 18.20 -1.61
N LEU A 205 -10.99 18.37 -0.38
CA LEU A 205 -12.21 17.74 0.09
C LEU A 205 -13.40 18.53 -0.46
N HIS A 206 -14.31 17.84 -1.16
CA HIS A 206 -15.52 18.47 -1.69
C HIS A 206 -16.46 18.92 -0.55
N ASP A 207 -16.85 20.18 -0.59
CA ASP A 207 -17.66 20.85 0.45
C ASP A 207 -19.18 20.68 0.25
N GLY A 208 -19.61 20.00 -0.81
CA GLY A 208 -21.01 19.83 -1.18
C GLY A 208 -21.57 20.96 -2.05
N GLU A 209 -20.79 22.03 -2.28
CA GLU A 209 -21.23 23.13 -3.14
C GLU A 209 -20.97 22.81 -4.63
N ARG A 210 -22.02 22.94 -5.43
CA ARG A 210 -21.92 22.79 -6.89
C ARG A 210 -21.55 24.13 -7.53
N ARG A 211 -20.29 24.26 -7.96
CA ARG A 211 -19.77 25.50 -8.56
C ARG A 211 -19.65 25.44 -10.09
N GLY A 212 -20.42 24.59 -10.75
CA GLY A 212 -20.39 24.43 -12.20
C GLY A 212 -20.65 23.00 -12.65
N PRO A 213 -20.36 22.68 -13.92
CA PRO A 213 -20.44 21.32 -14.42
C PRO A 213 -19.38 20.44 -13.76
N LEU A 214 -19.78 19.22 -13.38
CA LEU A 214 -18.95 18.24 -12.68
C LEU A 214 -18.89 16.94 -13.46
N LEU A 215 -17.69 16.38 -13.61
CA LEU A 215 -17.47 15.01 -14.05
C LEU A 215 -17.14 14.14 -12.82
N LEU A 216 -18.09 13.31 -12.40
CA LEU A 216 -17.92 12.41 -11.27
C LEU A 216 -17.27 11.10 -11.70
N VAL A 217 -16.16 10.73 -11.04
CA VAL A 217 -15.45 9.47 -11.30
C VAL A 217 -15.48 8.58 -10.06
N LEU A 218 -16.15 7.44 -10.18
CA LEU A 218 -16.32 6.46 -9.10
C LEU A 218 -15.56 5.17 -9.42
N SER A 219 -14.95 4.56 -8.41
CA SER A 219 -14.39 3.21 -8.50
C SER A 219 -15.27 2.23 -7.72
N PRO A 220 -15.83 1.20 -8.35
CA PRO A 220 -16.61 0.17 -7.66
C PRO A 220 -15.73 -0.83 -6.91
N SER A 221 -14.42 -0.83 -7.13
CA SER A 221 -13.50 -1.88 -6.64
C SER A 221 -13.35 -1.96 -5.11
N ASP A 222 -13.78 -0.93 -4.38
CA ASP A 222 -13.54 -0.82 -2.94
C ASP A 222 -14.81 -1.01 -2.10
N GLN A 223 -15.94 -1.37 -2.72
CA GLN A 223 -17.23 -1.47 -2.02
C GLN A 223 -17.99 -2.74 -2.40
N ARG A 224 -18.68 -3.34 -1.41
CA ARG A 224 -19.68 -4.37 -1.68
C ARG A 224 -20.88 -3.74 -2.38
N TYR A 225 -21.59 -4.51 -3.19
CA TYR A 225 -22.71 -4.01 -4.01
C TYR A 225 -23.74 -3.19 -3.23
N ARG A 226 -24.11 -3.63 -2.02
CA ARG A 226 -25.05 -2.89 -1.16
C ARG A 226 -24.47 -1.55 -0.69
N GLU A 227 -23.23 -1.53 -0.26
CA GLU A 227 -22.53 -0.31 0.16
C GLU A 227 -22.34 0.66 -1.03
N LEU A 228 -22.16 0.12 -2.25
CA LEU A 228 -22.08 0.93 -3.47
C LEU A 228 -23.41 1.65 -3.76
N LEU A 229 -24.56 0.97 -3.62
CA LEU A 229 -25.88 1.58 -3.80
C LEU A 229 -26.14 2.68 -2.77
N GLU A 230 -25.91 2.41 -1.50
CA GLU A 230 -26.04 3.40 -0.42
C GLU A 230 -25.15 4.62 -0.69
N ARG A 231 -23.93 4.37 -1.15
CA ARG A 231 -23.01 5.43 -1.53
C ARG A 231 -23.48 6.21 -2.74
N TYR A 232 -24.05 5.57 -3.73
CA TYR A 232 -24.61 6.22 -4.91
C TYR A 232 -25.75 7.16 -4.52
N HIS A 233 -26.63 6.76 -3.61
CA HIS A 233 -27.67 7.63 -3.06
C HIS A 233 -27.09 8.84 -2.34
N GLN A 234 -26.11 8.66 -1.47
CA GLN A 234 -25.44 9.77 -0.79
C GLN A 234 -24.79 10.75 -1.76
N VAL A 235 -24.20 10.25 -2.85
CA VAL A 235 -23.62 11.10 -3.90
C VAL A 235 -24.72 11.88 -4.61
N CYS A 236 -25.84 11.24 -4.97
CA CYS A 236 -26.98 11.92 -5.58
C CYS A 236 -27.56 13.03 -4.68
N GLU A 237 -27.57 12.82 -3.36
CA GLU A 237 -27.98 13.86 -2.40
C GLU A 237 -27.04 15.06 -2.40
N GLN A 238 -25.75 14.83 -2.59
CA GLN A 238 -24.71 15.88 -2.58
C GLN A 238 -24.61 16.66 -3.90
N VAL A 239 -24.68 15.96 -5.04
CA VAL A 239 -24.44 16.57 -6.36
C VAL A 239 -25.67 16.67 -7.23
N GLY A 240 -26.82 16.17 -6.77
CA GLY A 240 -28.09 16.13 -7.53
C GLY A 240 -28.19 14.87 -8.41
N PRO A 241 -29.29 14.79 -9.23
CA PRO A 241 -29.53 13.62 -10.09
C PRO A 241 -28.36 13.37 -11.04
N LEU A 242 -27.91 12.13 -11.09
CA LEU A 242 -26.82 11.70 -11.96
C LEU A 242 -27.39 11.05 -13.24
N PRO A 243 -26.78 11.31 -14.42
CA PRO A 243 -27.08 10.55 -15.63
C PRO A 243 -26.62 9.10 -15.47
N PRO A 244 -27.06 8.19 -16.38
CA PRO A 244 -26.54 6.83 -16.41
C PRO A 244 -25.02 6.83 -16.49
N PRO A 245 -24.31 6.02 -15.68
CA PRO A 245 -22.85 6.00 -15.68
C PRO A 245 -22.29 5.37 -16.95
N ARG A 246 -21.24 5.95 -17.49
CA ARG A 246 -20.38 5.28 -18.47
C ARG A 246 -19.40 4.37 -17.73
N VAL A 247 -19.43 3.09 -18.02
CA VAL A 247 -18.50 2.13 -17.44
C VAL A 247 -17.22 2.10 -18.25
N VAL A 248 -16.09 2.30 -17.57
CA VAL A 248 -14.74 2.14 -18.14
C VAL A 248 -14.14 0.87 -17.55
N SER A 249 -14.01 -0.18 -18.37
CA SER A 249 -13.34 -1.41 -17.97
C SER A 249 -11.83 -1.19 -17.95
N GLN A 250 -11.21 -1.61 -16.83
CA GLN A 250 -9.76 -1.68 -16.75
C GLN A 250 -9.34 -3.07 -17.22
N ASP A 251 -8.57 -3.19 -18.29
CA ASP A 251 -7.82 -4.34 -18.84
C ASP A 251 -8.25 -5.79 -18.52
N HIS A 252 -9.37 -6.00 -17.84
CA HIS A 252 -10.11 -7.23 -17.69
C HIS A 252 -11.55 -6.91 -18.06
N GLY A 253 -11.79 -6.98 -19.36
CA GLY A 253 -13.10 -6.85 -19.95
C GLY A 253 -14.09 -7.89 -19.47
#